data_3933418b184c233031a62bd41d7a083c
#
_entry.id   3933418b184c233031a62bd41d7a083c
#
_cell.length_a   1.000
_cell.length_b   1.000
_cell.length_c   1.000
_cell.angle_alpha   90.00
_cell.angle_beta   90.00
_cell.angle_gamma   90.00
#
_symmetry.space_group_name_H-M   'P 1'
#
loop_
_entity.id
_entity.type
_entity.pdbx_description
1 polymer ?
#
loop_
_entity_poly.entity_id
_entity_poly.type
_entity_poly.pdbx_seq_one_letter_code
_entity_poly.pdbx_strand_id
1 'polypeptide(L)'
;MIHDGRGRKLPFDPEEALSHLRGRDAKLGALIERAGPFTLRLDPSPSPFESLLESILYQQLHGKAAAAIHRRVREYFHGDPAPQALIDTPDEILRAAGVSGSKIKALKDLAAKTLDGTVPTHAAIKKMSDADIVERLTEVRGIGPWTVEMLLIFRMGRPDVLPVTDYGVRKGYALTFMKVPKTRAIAAEDLPKPDVVSRRGERWKPFRSVASWYLWRACALARGTPSAGRA
;
A
#
# COMPACT_ATOMS: atom_id res chain seq x y z
N MET A 1 3.45 22.00 8.77
CA MET A 1 2.58 21.29 7.81
C MET A 1 3.49 20.48 6.89
N ILE A 2 3.39 19.15 6.99
CA ILE A 2 4.18 18.25 6.13
C ILE A 2 3.38 18.09 4.84
N HIS A 3 3.87 18.71 3.77
CA HIS A 3 3.37 18.46 2.42
C HIS A 3 4.16 17.29 1.82
N ASP A 4 3.51 16.46 1.01
CA ASP A 4 4.28 15.63 0.08
C ASP A 4 5.09 16.55 -0.81
N GLY A 5 6.23 16.12 -1.35
CA GLY A 5 7.08 16.97 -2.19
C GLY A 5 6.41 17.52 -3.45
N ARG A 6 5.08 17.38 -3.60
CA ARG A 6 4.18 17.90 -4.63
C ARG A 6 2.99 18.68 -4.06
N GLY A 7 3.00 19.03 -2.76
CA GLY A 7 2.02 19.92 -2.14
C GLY A 7 0.68 19.27 -1.74
N ARG A 8 0.51 17.94 -1.81
CA ARG A 8 -0.72 17.29 -1.30
C ARG A 8 -0.67 17.20 0.22
N LYS A 9 -1.67 17.77 0.87
CA LYS A 9 -1.89 17.69 2.32
C LYS A 9 -2.44 16.30 2.65
N LEU A 10 -1.87 15.67 3.70
CA LEU A 10 -2.48 14.48 4.30
C LEU A 10 -3.88 14.84 4.83
N PRO A 11 -4.86 13.91 4.78
CA PRO A 11 -6.23 14.17 5.27
C PRO A 11 -6.33 14.19 6.80
N PHE A 12 -5.21 14.12 7.51
CA PHE A 12 -5.10 14.20 8.98
C PHE A 12 -3.87 15.00 9.38
N ASP A 13 -3.79 15.42 10.64
CA ASP A 13 -2.61 16.09 11.20
C ASP A 13 -1.58 15.05 11.66
N PRO A 14 -0.37 15.00 11.07
CA PRO A 14 0.68 14.09 11.49
C PRO A 14 1.16 14.32 12.93
N GLU A 15 1.20 15.55 13.42
CA GLU A 15 1.66 15.84 14.79
C GLU A 15 0.64 15.34 15.83
N GLU A 16 -0.64 15.50 15.56
CA GLU A 16 -1.71 14.89 16.36
C GLU A 16 -1.55 13.37 16.41
N ALA A 17 -1.35 12.74 15.25
CA ALA A 17 -1.16 11.29 15.16
C ALA A 17 0.07 10.82 15.95
N LEU A 18 1.20 11.52 15.86
CA LEU A 18 2.42 11.20 16.57
C LEU A 18 2.25 11.36 18.07
N SER A 19 1.63 12.44 18.53
CA SER A 19 1.33 12.69 19.94
C SER A 19 0.44 11.58 20.51
N HIS A 20 -0.62 11.21 19.79
CA HIS A 20 -1.51 10.13 20.17
C HIS A 20 -0.77 8.79 20.32
N LEU A 21 0.02 8.40 19.30
CA LEU A 21 0.73 7.11 19.30
C LEU A 21 1.77 7.03 20.40
N ARG A 22 2.51 8.11 20.68
CA ARG A 22 3.46 8.19 21.80
C ARG A 22 2.76 8.00 23.14
N GLY A 23 1.62 8.63 23.33
CA GLY A 23 0.84 8.53 24.58
C GLY A 23 0.19 7.17 24.80
N ARG A 24 -0.14 6.44 23.70
CA ARG A 24 -0.84 5.15 23.77
C ARG A 24 0.06 3.94 23.84
N ASP A 25 1.30 4.03 23.36
CA ASP A 25 2.22 2.89 23.30
C ASP A 25 3.69 3.36 23.44
N ALA A 26 4.24 3.23 24.65
CA ALA A 26 5.60 3.67 24.96
C ALA A 26 6.69 3.01 24.06
N LYS A 27 6.51 1.73 23.66
CA LYS A 27 7.47 1.06 22.76
C LYS A 27 7.38 1.59 21.33
N LEU A 28 6.17 1.90 20.85
CA LEU A 28 5.99 2.58 19.58
C LEU A 28 6.52 4.01 19.63
N GLY A 29 6.30 4.72 20.74
CA GLY A 29 6.89 6.04 20.98
C GLY A 29 8.41 6.03 20.89
N ALA A 30 9.07 5.07 21.53
CA ALA A 30 10.53 4.89 21.43
C ALA A 30 11.00 4.58 19.99
N LEU A 31 10.20 3.85 19.20
CA LEU A 31 10.48 3.64 17.79
C LEU A 31 10.34 4.95 16.98
N ILE A 32 9.30 5.73 17.22
CA ILE A 32 9.07 7.05 16.58
C ILE A 32 10.28 7.95 16.77
N GLU A 33 10.80 8.07 18.02
CA GLU A 33 11.97 8.88 18.32
C GLU A 33 13.22 8.42 17.55
N ARG A 34 13.45 7.11 17.49
CA ARG A 34 14.63 6.54 16.77
C ARG A 34 14.51 6.65 15.26
N ALA A 35 13.30 6.52 14.73
CA ALA A 35 13.05 6.51 13.30
C ALA A 35 13.03 7.91 12.68
N GLY A 36 12.85 8.94 13.52
CA GLY A 36 12.79 10.33 13.09
C GLY A 36 11.42 10.71 12.51
N PRO A 37 11.36 11.82 11.75
CA PRO A 37 10.09 12.43 11.32
C PRO A 37 9.26 11.52 10.42
N PHE A 38 7.94 11.69 10.50
CA PHE A 38 6.99 11.05 9.61
C PHE A 38 7.06 11.69 8.22
N THR A 39 7.43 10.92 7.22
CA THR A 39 7.65 11.42 5.85
C THR A 39 6.88 10.62 4.80
N LEU A 40 5.72 10.05 5.17
CA LEU A 40 4.84 9.41 4.21
C LEU A 40 4.49 10.40 3.09
N ARG A 41 4.67 9.97 1.84
CA ARG A 41 4.25 10.71 0.66
C ARG A 41 3.10 9.97 0.01
N LEU A 42 2.06 10.72 -0.35
CA LEU A 42 0.98 10.16 -1.15
C LEU A 42 1.40 10.14 -2.62
N ASP A 43 1.30 8.98 -3.23
CA ASP A 43 1.48 8.85 -4.66
C ASP A 43 0.21 9.27 -5.38
N PRO A 44 0.22 10.34 -6.20
CA PRO A 44 -0.96 10.76 -6.92
C PRO A 44 -1.37 9.69 -7.93
N SER A 45 -2.65 9.36 -7.90
CA SER A 45 -3.26 8.55 -8.94
C SER A 45 -4.54 9.25 -9.41
N PRO A 46 -4.78 9.31 -10.73
CA PRO A 46 -5.99 9.94 -11.27
C PRO A 46 -7.25 9.21 -10.85
N SER A 47 -7.19 7.86 -10.71
CA SER A 47 -8.35 7.04 -10.39
C SER A 47 -7.98 5.75 -9.66
N PRO A 48 -8.96 5.11 -8.97
CA PRO A 48 -8.80 3.76 -8.44
C PRO A 48 -8.42 2.73 -9.52
N PHE A 49 -9.01 2.83 -10.71
CA PHE A 49 -8.69 1.98 -11.85
C PHE A 49 -7.20 2.02 -12.20
N GLU A 50 -6.63 3.21 -12.39
CA GLU A 50 -5.20 3.34 -12.71
C GLU A 50 -4.29 2.86 -11.58
N SER A 51 -4.67 3.11 -10.31
CA SER A 51 -3.93 2.60 -9.16
C SER A 51 -3.88 1.07 -9.13
N LEU A 52 -5.01 0.42 -9.42
CA LEU A 52 -5.10 -1.04 -9.43
C LEU A 52 -4.43 -1.64 -10.68
N LEU A 53 -4.52 -0.98 -11.83
CA LEU A 53 -3.80 -1.36 -13.05
C LEU A 53 -2.30 -1.39 -12.80
N GLU A 54 -1.76 -0.32 -12.23
CA GLU A 54 -0.35 -0.26 -11.85
C GLU A 54 -0.02 -1.38 -10.85
N SER A 55 -0.83 -1.57 -9.81
CA SER A 55 -0.61 -2.62 -8.82
C SER A 55 -0.54 -4.02 -9.45
N ILE A 56 -1.46 -4.36 -10.37
CA ILE A 56 -1.46 -5.64 -11.08
C ILE A 56 -0.17 -5.80 -11.90
N LEU A 57 0.25 -4.75 -12.62
CA LEU A 57 1.46 -4.82 -13.44
C LEU A 57 2.73 -5.03 -12.59
N TYR A 58 2.78 -4.47 -11.38
CA TYR A 58 3.94 -4.55 -10.49
C TYR A 58 4.01 -5.83 -9.66
N GLN A 59 2.92 -6.62 -9.53
CA GLN A 59 2.93 -7.86 -8.74
C GLN A 59 4.04 -8.83 -9.20
N GLN A 60 4.76 -9.39 -8.22
CA GLN A 60 5.78 -10.43 -8.43
C GLN A 60 6.91 -10.07 -9.43
N LEU A 61 7.19 -8.80 -9.61
CA LEU A 61 8.27 -8.33 -10.48
C LEU A 61 9.23 -7.40 -9.72
N HIS A 62 10.48 -7.38 -10.15
CA HIS A 62 11.41 -6.34 -9.71
C HIS A 62 11.02 -4.98 -10.31
N GLY A 63 11.16 -3.91 -9.53
CA GLY A 63 10.68 -2.57 -9.87
C GLY A 63 11.05 -2.09 -11.27
N LYS A 64 12.31 -2.33 -11.74
CA LYS A 64 12.73 -1.94 -13.09
C LYS A 64 11.99 -2.66 -14.20
N ALA A 65 11.76 -3.97 -14.05
CA ALA A 65 11.02 -4.77 -15.04
C ALA A 65 9.54 -4.36 -15.06
N ALA A 66 8.92 -4.20 -13.89
CA ALA A 66 7.54 -3.73 -13.77
C ALA A 66 7.36 -2.34 -14.40
N ALA A 67 8.27 -1.40 -14.11
CA ALA A 67 8.23 -0.06 -14.69
C ALA A 67 8.36 -0.07 -16.23
N ALA A 68 9.19 -0.94 -16.79
CA ALA A 68 9.34 -1.07 -18.23
C ALA A 68 8.05 -1.62 -18.89
N ILE A 69 7.38 -2.60 -18.28
CA ILE A 69 6.09 -3.14 -18.77
C ILE A 69 5.01 -2.06 -18.66
N HIS A 70 4.90 -1.42 -17.48
CA HIS A 70 3.91 -0.35 -17.25
C HIS A 70 4.07 0.79 -18.26
N ARG A 71 5.31 1.21 -18.54
CA ARG A 71 5.60 2.23 -19.55
C ARG A 71 5.09 1.80 -20.93
N ARG A 72 5.42 0.58 -21.42
CA ARG A 72 4.97 0.08 -22.73
C ARG A 72 3.44 -0.02 -22.83
N VAL A 73 2.78 -0.45 -21.77
CA VAL A 73 1.31 -0.45 -21.71
C VAL A 73 0.76 0.97 -21.83
N ARG A 74 1.29 1.93 -21.06
CA ARG A 74 0.86 3.33 -21.18
C ARG A 74 1.14 3.95 -22.53
N GLU A 75 2.30 3.67 -23.12
CA GLU A 75 2.65 4.14 -24.47
C GLU A 75 1.66 3.65 -25.51
N TYR A 76 1.24 2.38 -25.46
CA TYR A 76 0.22 1.82 -26.35
C TYR A 76 -1.12 2.57 -26.23
N PHE A 77 -1.52 2.96 -25.05
CA PHE A 77 -2.77 3.70 -24.80
C PHE A 77 -2.57 5.24 -24.80
N HIS A 78 -1.50 5.75 -25.36
CA HIS A 78 -1.17 7.19 -25.40
C HIS A 78 -1.24 7.89 -24.03
N GLY A 79 -0.91 7.16 -22.96
CA GLY A 79 -0.87 7.65 -21.58
C GLY A 79 -2.17 7.47 -20.78
N ASP A 80 -3.28 7.12 -21.44
CA ASP A 80 -4.60 6.96 -20.81
C ASP A 80 -5.25 5.60 -21.16
N PRO A 81 -4.96 4.55 -20.38
CA PRO A 81 -5.55 3.22 -20.59
C PRO A 81 -7.02 3.20 -20.12
N ALA A 82 -7.93 3.76 -20.93
CA ALA A 82 -9.37 3.71 -20.64
C ALA A 82 -9.87 2.26 -20.49
N PRO A 83 -10.80 1.98 -19.55
CA PRO A 83 -11.29 0.62 -19.31
C PRO A 83 -11.82 -0.08 -20.56
N GLN A 84 -12.64 0.58 -21.39
CA GLN A 84 -13.16 -0.01 -22.61
C GLN A 84 -12.05 -0.36 -23.59
N ALA A 85 -11.11 0.56 -23.82
CA ALA A 85 -9.98 0.33 -24.71
C ALA A 85 -9.13 -0.87 -24.27
N LEU A 86 -8.97 -1.07 -22.96
CA LEU A 86 -8.24 -2.21 -22.41
C LEU A 86 -8.97 -3.54 -22.66
N ILE A 87 -10.30 -3.57 -22.58
CA ILE A 87 -11.13 -4.75 -22.91
C ILE A 87 -10.99 -5.10 -24.39
N ASP A 88 -11.09 -4.11 -25.25
CA ASP A 88 -11.08 -4.28 -26.72
C ASP A 88 -9.70 -4.64 -27.27
N THR A 89 -8.64 -4.41 -26.47
CA THR A 89 -7.27 -4.72 -26.90
C THR A 89 -7.04 -6.23 -26.98
N PRO A 90 -6.56 -6.77 -28.13
CA PRO A 90 -6.17 -8.17 -28.24
C PRO A 90 -5.10 -8.57 -27.22
N ASP A 91 -5.19 -9.79 -26.69
CA ASP A 91 -4.25 -10.30 -25.69
C ASP A 91 -2.80 -10.30 -26.18
N GLU A 92 -2.58 -10.49 -27.48
CA GLU A 92 -1.28 -10.51 -28.16
C GLU A 92 -0.56 -9.18 -28.01
N ILE A 93 -1.27 -8.07 -28.08
CA ILE A 93 -0.72 -6.72 -27.91
C ILE A 93 -0.20 -6.54 -26.47
N LEU A 94 -1.00 -6.94 -25.50
CA LEU A 94 -0.60 -6.87 -24.08
C LEU A 94 0.57 -7.82 -23.79
N ARG A 95 0.60 -9.00 -24.40
CA ARG A 95 1.73 -9.93 -24.31
C ARG A 95 3.00 -9.34 -24.93
N ALA A 96 2.91 -8.69 -26.07
CA ALA A 96 4.04 -8.00 -26.70
C ALA A 96 4.59 -6.88 -25.81
N ALA A 97 3.74 -6.21 -25.00
CA ALA A 97 4.16 -5.26 -23.99
C ALA A 97 4.83 -5.93 -22.77
N GLY A 98 4.82 -7.26 -22.66
CA GLY A 98 5.42 -8.04 -21.59
C GLY A 98 4.46 -8.40 -20.44
N VAL A 99 3.15 -8.27 -20.64
CA VAL A 99 2.15 -8.62 -19.64
C VAL A 99 1.88 -10.12 -19.68
N SER A 100 1.98 -10.81 -18.53
CA SER A 100 1.69 -12.24 -18.44
C SER A 100 0.19 -12.53 -18.63
N GLY A 101 -0.15 -13.73 -19.10
CA GLY A 101 -1.54 -14.13 -19.32
C GLY A 101 -2.44 -14.02 -18.10
N SER A 102 -1.91 -14.30 -16.88
CA SER A 102 -2.67 -14.11 -15.63
C SER A 102 -2.96 -12.63 -15.36
N LYS A 103 -2.00 -11.74 -15.62
CA LYS A 103 -2.19 -10.29 -15.48
C LYS A 103 -3.12 -9.73 -16.54
N ILE A 104 -3.09 -10.22 -17.78
CA ILE A 104 -4.05 -9.81 -18.81
C ILE A 104 -5.48 -10.09 -18.35
N LYS A 105 -5.73 -11.30 -17.83
CA LYS A 105 -7.04 -11.67 -17.29
C LYS A 105 -7.45 -10.75 -16.13
N ALA A 106 -6.52 -10.41 -15.25
CA ALA A 106 -6.77 -9.49 -14.13
C ALA A 106 -7.05 -8.05 -14.61
N LEU A 107 -6.30 -7.56 -15.60
CA LEU A 107 -6.51 -6.23 -16.17
C LEU A 107 -7.86 -6.10 -16.89
N LYS A 108 -8.27 -7.13 -17.64
CA LYS A 108 -9.58 -7.13 -18.32
C LYS A 108 -10.74 -7.23 -17.32
N ASP A 109 -10.58 -8.02 -16.24
CA ASP A 109 -11.55 -8.07 -15.15
C ASP A 109 -11.67 -6.73 -14.41
N LEU A 110 -10.51 -6.10 -14.12
CA LEU A 110 -10.48 -4.75 -13.55
C LEU A 110 -11.23 -3.74 -14.44
N ALA A 111 -11.01 -3.80 -15.75
CA ALA A 111 -11.66 -2.91 -16.70
C ALA A 111 -13.19 -3.14 -16.73
N ALA A 112 -13.63 -4.39 -16.79
CA ALA A 112 -15.05 -4.75 -16.77
C ALA A 112 -15.72 -4.25 -15.48
N LYS A 113 -15.10 -4.50 -14.32
CA LYS A 113 -15.59 -4.05 -13.01
C LYS A 113 -15.52 -2.53 -12.78
N THR A 114 -14.74 -1.84 -13.59
CA THR A 114 -14.76 -0.37 -13.61
C THR A 114 -15.95 0.14 -14.39
N LEU A 115 -16.31 -0.51 -15.51
CA LEU A 115 -17.44 -0.12 -16.33
C LEU A 115 -18.79 -0.43 -15.69
N ASP A 116 -18.90 -1.53 -14.93
CA ASP A 116 -20.13 -1.90 -14.21
C ASP A 116 -20.29 -1.15 -12.87
N GLY A 117 -19.27 -0.40 -12.43
CA GLY A 117 -19.29 0.40 -11.20
C GLY A 117 -18.87 -0.35 -9.92
N THR A 118 -18.46 -1.63 -10.00
CA THR A 118 -17.87 -2.36 -8.88
C THR A 118 -16.60 -1.66 -8.38
N VAL A 119 -15.72 -1.25 -9.30
CA VAL A 119 -14.60 -0.35 -8.99
C VAL A 119 -15.13 1.08 -9.00
N PRO A 120 -15.17 1.75 -7.83
CA PRO A 120 -15.81 3.06 -7.71
C PRO A 120 -14.98 4.16 -8.39
N THR A 121 -15.65 5.24 -8.77
CA THR A 121 -14.98 6.45 -9.24
C THR A 121 -14.18 7.12 -8.12
N HIS A 122 -13.24 8.02 -8.48
CA HIS A 122 -12.47 8.80 -7.51
C HIS A 122 -13.35 9.62 -6.55
N ALA A 123 -14.49 10.11 -7.01
CA ALA A 123 -15.42 10.86 -6.18
C ALA A 123 -16.20 9.94 -5.21
N ALA A 124 -16.59 8.75 -5.68
CA ALA A 124 -17.33 7.79 -4.87
C ALA A 124 -16.48 7.16 -3.77
N ILE A 125 -15.25 6.72 -4.11
CA ILE A 125 -14.36 6.00 -3.17
C ILE A 125 -13.99 6.87 -1.95
N LYS A 126 -13.93 8.19 -2.11
CA LYS A 126 -13.64 9.11 -1.00
C LYS A 126 -14.70 9.09 0.10
N LYS A 127 -15.95 8.78 -0.25
CA LYS A 127 -17.10 8.77 0.65
C LYS A 127 -17.35 7.40 1.29
N MET A 128 -16.67 6.37 0.82
CA MET A 128 -16.83 5.00 1.30
C MET A 128 -16.02 4.74 2.58
N SER A 129 -16.47 3.80 3.39
CA SER A 129 -15.67 3.24 4.47
C SER A 129 -14.51 2.40 3.93
N ASP A 130 -13.44 2.24 4.72
CA ASP A 130 -12.31 1.41 4.33
C ASP A 130 -12.74 -0.07 4.15
N ALA A 131 -13.69 -0.55 4.95
CA ALA A 131 -14.25 -1.90 4.85
C ALA A 131 -14.98 -2.11 3.52
N ASP A 132 -15.86 -1.19 3.13
CA ASP A 132 -16.61 -1.27 1.86
C ASP A 132 -15.64 -1.21 0.66
N ILE A 133 -14.57 -0.42 0.77
CA ILE A 133 -13.55 -0.33 -0.28
C ILE A 133 -12.82 -1.68 -0.41
N VAL A 134 -12.43 -2.29 0.72
CA VAL A 134 -11.77 -3.60 0.71
C VAL A 134 -12.69 -4.65 0.11
N GLU A 135 -13.95 -4.73 0.55
CA GLU A 135 -14.93 -5.68 0.03
C GLU A 135 -15.07 -5.57 -1.49
N ARG A 136 -15.36 -4.38 -2.00
CA ARG A 136 -15.57 -4.16 -3.44
C ARG A 136 -14.32 -4.41 -4.28
N LEU A 137 -13.20 -3.85 -3.89
CA LEU A 137 -11.99 -3.95 -4.72
C LEU A 137 -11.37 -5.34 -4.72
N THR A 138 -11.61 -6.16 -3.69
CA THR A 138 -11.18 -7.56 -3.67
C THR A 138 -12.00 -8.47 -4.57
N GLU A 139 -13.13 -8.02 -5.11
CA GLU A 139 -13.84 -8.72 -6.18
C GLU A 139 -13.04 -8.75 -7.49
N VAL A 140 -12.12 -7.80 -7.69
CA VAL A 140 -11.27 -7.75 -8.88
C VAL A 140 -10.25 -8.88 -8.84
N ARG A 141 -10.18 -9.65 -9.93
CA ARG A 141 -9.25 -10.77 -10.08
C ARG A 141 -7.82 -10.36 -9.78
N GLY A 142 -7.17 -11.05 -8.85
CA GLY A 142 -5.78 -10.81 -8.49
C GLY A 142 -5.55 -9.62 -7.55
N ILE A 143 -6.60 -8.95 -7.10
CA ILE A 143 -6.56 -7.93 -6.06
C ILE A 143 -6.98 -8.56 -4.73
N GLY A 144 -6.04 -8.62 -3.79
CA GLY A 144 -6.31 -9.08 -2.42
C GLY A 144 -6.40 -7.91 -1.44
N PRO A 145 -6.84 -8.19 -0.19
CA PRO A 145 -6.95 -7.17 0.86
C PRO A 145 -5.68 -6.34 1.03
N TRP A 146 -4.50 -6.97 1.00
CA TRP A 146 -3.22 -6.27 1.12
C TRP A 146 -3.02 -5.20 0.02
N THR A 147 -3.39 -5.50 -1.24
CA THR A 147 -3.27 -4.52 -2.33
C THR A 147 -4.17 -3.31 -2.09
N VAL A 148 -5.38 -3.56 -1.58
CA VAL A 148 -6.34 -2.48 -1.24
C VAL A 148 -5.84 -1.66 -0.05
N GLU A 149 -5.28 -2.30 0.98
CA GLU A 149 -4.67 -1.61 2.13
C GLU A 149 -3.53 -0.68 1.70
N MET A 150 -2.69 -1.11 0.72
CA MET A 150 -1.64 -0.25 0.15
C MET A 150 -2.25 0.95 -0.60
N LEU A 151 -3.32 0.76 -1.36
CA LEU A 151 -4.04 1.87 -2.00
C LEU A 151 -4.60 2.85 -0.96
N LEU A 152 -5.24 2.36 0.10
CA LEU A 152 -5.79 3.18 1.17
C LEU A 152 -4.71 4.04 1.84
N ILE A 153 -3.55 3.45 2.17
CA ILE A 153 -2.45 4.15 2.85
C ILE A 153 -1.74 5.12 1.90
N PHE A 154 -1.26 4.62 0.75
CA PHE A 154 -0.30 5.37 -0.08
C PHE A 154 -0.95 6.25 -1.16
N ARG A 155 -2.19 5.95 -1.58
CA ARG A 155 -2.90 6.75 -2.60
C ARG A 155 -3.97 7.65 -2.00
N MET A 156 -4.70 7.13 -0.99
CA MET A 156 -5.80 7.86 -0.37
C MET A 156 -5.40 8.57 0.93
N GLY A 157 -4.32 8.17 1.57
CA GLY A 157 -3.86 8.74 2.84
C GLY A 157 -4.79 8.41 4.02
N ARG A 158 -5.52 7.28 3.96
CA ARG A 158 -6.40 6.89 5.05
C ARG A 158 -5.59 6.72 6.34
N PRO A 159 -6.00 7.34 7.45
CA PRO A 159 -5.18 7.37 8.68
C PRO A 159 -5.18 6.06 9.45
N ASP A 160 -6.19 5.21 9.28
CA ASP A 160 -6.46 4.10 10.20
C ASP A 160 -6.47 2.70 9.56
N VAL A 161 -5.48 2.41 8.74
CA VAL A 161 -5.29 1.11 8.10
C VAL A 161 -4.14 0.34 8.75
N LEU A 162 -4.36 -0.94 9.09
CA LEU A 162 -3.34 -1.81 9.66
C LEU A 162 -3.22 -3.11 8.85
N PRO A 163 -2.25 -3.22 7.95
CA PRO A 163 -2.05 -4.41 7.13
C PRO A 163 -1.41 -5.52 7.96
N VAL A 164 -2.24 -6.22 8.74
CA VAL A 164 -1.77 -7.25 9.71
C VAL A 164 -1.12 -8.47 9.05
N THR A 165 -1.36 -8.71 7.78
CA THR A 165 -0.75 -9.80 7.00
C THR A 165 0.53 -9.37 6.30
N ASP A 166 0.82 -8.05 6.25
CA ASP A 166 2.02 -7.54 5.60
C ASP A 166 3.31 -8.01 6.30
N TYR A 167 4.23 -8.54 5.50
CA TYR A 167 5.51 -9.06 6.02
C TYR A 167 6.31 -7.97 6.73
N GLY A 168 6.38 -6.76 6.17
CA GLY A 168 7.14 -5.66 6.73
C GLY A 168 6.54 -5.15 8.04
N VAL A 169 5.22 -5.04 8.12
CA VAL A 169 4.50 -4.68 9.35
C VAL A 169 4.73 -5.73 10.44
N ARG A 170 4.57 -7.02 10.13
CA ARG A 170 4.82 -8.12 11.08
C ARG A 170 6.28 -8.17 11.54
N LYS A 171 7.22 -7.99 10.62
CA LYS A 171 8.65 -7.94 10.93
C LYS A 171 9.01 -6.72 11.78
N GLY A 172 8.50 -5.54 11.43
CA GLY A 172 8.67 -4.33 12.22
C GLY A 172 8.08 -4.46 13.63
N TYR A 173 6.93 -5.13 13.74
CA TYR A 173 6.33 -5.47 15.03
C TYR A 173 7.26 -6.37 15.85
N ALA A 174 7.79 -7.45 15.27
CA ALA A 174 8.73 -8.33 15.96
C ALA A 174 9.96 -7.57 16.46
N LEU A 175 10.56 -6.72 15.62
CA LEU A 175 11.71 -5.88 15.96
C LEU A 175 11.42 -4.87 17.08
N THR A 176 10.19 -4.41 17.21
CA THR A 176 9.82 -3.36 18.15
C THR A 176 9.31 -3.93 19.49
N PHE A 177 8.54 -5.01 19.44
CA PHE A 177 7.76 -5.48 20.59
C PHE A 177 8.17 -6.84 21.13
N MET A 178 8.89 -7.65 20.32
CA MET A 178 9.26 -9.01 20.71
C MET A 178 10.76 -9.13 20.99
N LYS A 179 11.15 -10.23 21.62
CA LYS A 179 12.55 -10.64 21.70
C LYS A 179 12.88 -11.42 20.43
N VAL A 180 13.65 -10.82 19.54
CA VAL A 180 14.07 -11.48 18.29
C VAL A 180 15.52 -11.96 18.39
N PRO A 181 15.89 -13.03 17.65
CA PRO A 181 17.26 -13.50 17.58
C PRO A 181 18.21 -12.40 17.12
N LYS A 182 19.34 -12.24 17.82
CA LYS A 182 20.41 -11.29 17.42
C LYS A 182 21.47 -11.92 16.53
N THR A 183 21.55 -13.24 16.52
CA THR A 183 22.61 -14.02 15.87
C THR A 183 22.23 -14.53 14.48
N ARG A 184 20.99 -14.41 14.07
CA ARG A 184 20.48 -14.80 12.76
C ARG A 184 19.40 -13.83 12.25
N ALA A 185 19.11 -13.91 10.97
CA ALA A 185 17.99 -13.17 10.39
C ALA A 185 16.65 -13.63 10.98
N ILE A 186 15.68 -12.70 11.06
CA ILE A 186 14.31 -13.01 11.46
C ILE A 186 13.68 -13.89 10.36
N ALA A 187 13.24 -15.09 10.74
CA ALA A 187 12.58 -16.02 9.86
C ALA A 187 11.04 -15.88 9.94
N ALA A 188 10.32 -16.62 9.11
CA ALA A 188 8.85 -16.56 9.08
C ALA A 188 8.20 -16.99 10.41
N GLU A 189 8.79 -17.95 11.08
CA GLU A 189 8.34 -18.46 12.40
C GLU A 189 8.55 -17.45 13.54
N ASP A 190 9.46 -16.48 13.38
CA ASP A 190 9.68 -15.43 14.37
C ASP A 190 8.62 -14.31 14.26
N LEU A 191 7.83 -14.29 13.20
CA LEU A 191 6.86 -13.25 12.96
C LEU A 191 5.60 -13.45 13.81
N PRO A 192 5.06 -12.38 14.42
CA PRO A 192 3.81 -12.47 15.16
C PRO A 192 2.67 -12.93 14.23
N LYS A 193 1.71 -13.66 14.77
CA LYS A 193 0.46 -13.93 14.04
C LYS A 193 -0.32 -12.62 13.79
N PRO A 194 -1.12 -12.54 12.72
CA PRO A 194 -1.90 -11.34 12.41
C PRO A 194 -2.79 -10.84 13.56
N ASP A 195 -3.40 -11.76 14.31
CA ASP A 195 -4.24 -11.44 15.47
C ASP A 195 -3.48 -10.78 16.62
N VAL A 196 -2.19 -11.10 16.80
CA VAL A 196 -1.32 -10.45 17.79
C VAL A 196 -1.07 -8.99 17.41
N VAL A 197 -0.80 -8.74 16.14
CA VAL A 197 -0.61 -7.38 15.61
C VAL A 197 -1.91 -6.59 15.72
N SER A 198 -3.03 -7.19 15.32
CA SER A 198 -4.36 -6.57 15.37
C SER A 198 -4.72 -6.15 16.80
N ARG A 199 -4.60 -7.05 17.79
CA ARG A 199 -4.92 -6.74 19.20
C ARG A 199 -4.12 -5.56 19.75
N ARG A 200 -2.83 -5.47 19.43
CA ARG A 200 -2.05 -4.32 19.85
C ARG A 200 -2.43 -3.06 19.08
N GLY A 201 -2.74 -3.21 17.80
CA GLY A 201 -3.16 -2.15 16.91
C GLY A 201 -4.42 -1.41 17.34
N GLU A 202 -5.27 -2.01 18.19
CA GLU A 202 -6.42 -1.32 18.75
C GLU A 202 -6.05 -0.06 19.55
N ARG A 203 -4.88 -0.04 20.16
CA ARG A 203 -4.36 1.13 20.91
C ARG A 203 -3.97 2.29 20.00
N TRP A 204 -3.68 2.00 18.72
CA TRP A 204 -3.15 2.96 17.74
C TRP A 204 -4.26 3.67 16.96
N LYS A 205 -5.52 3.21 17.09
CA LYS A 205 -6.66 3.90 16.50
C LYS A 205 -6.74 5.35 16.99
N PRO A 206 -7.07 6.30 16.11
CA PRO A 206 -7.41 6.16 14.68
C PRO A 206 -6.23 6.36 13.73
N PHE A 207 -4.96 6.13 14.16
CA PHE A 207 -3.77 6.43 13.38
C PHE A 207 -2.92 5.19 13.05
N ARG A 208 -3.58 4.05 12.78
CA ARG A 208 -2.89 2.77 12.51
C ARG A 208 -2.02 2.79 11.26
N SER A 209 -2.33 3.62 10.25
CA SER A 209 -1.47 3.81 9.07
C SER A 209 -0.13 4.43 9.43
N VAL A 210 -0.13 5.41 10.34
CA VAL A 210 1.09 6.02 10.84
C VAL A 210 1.92 5.01 11.63
N ALA A 211 1.27 4.22 12.48
CA ALA A 211 1.94 3.14 13.19
C ALA A 211 2.56 2.10 12.23
N SER A 212 1.82 1.69 11.18
CA SER A 212 2.30 0.78 10.14
C SER A 212 3.53 1.33 9.43
N TRP A 213 3.53 2.62 9.10
CA TRP A 213 4.68 3.29 8.50
C TRP A 213 5.92 3.20 9.39
N TYR A 214 5.78 3.42 10.70
CA TYR A 214 6.91 3.28 11.63
C TYR A 214 7.36 1.83 11.79
N LEU A 215 6.46 0.85 11.68
CA LEU A 215 6.88 -0.55 11.68
C LEU A 215 7.71 -0.89 10.43
N TRP A 216 7.37 -0.38 9.25
CA TRP A 216 8.26 -0.49 8.07
C TRP A 216 9.59 0.22 8.29
N ARG A 217 9.60 1.38 8.96
CA ARG A 217 10.85 2.08 9.34
C ARG A 217 11.72 1.27 10.27
N ALA A 218 11.14 0.51 11.22
CA ALA A 218 11.90 -0.41 12.07
C ALA A 218 12.71 -1.43 11.25
N CYS A 219 12.12 -1.94 10.16
CA CYS A 219 12.83 -2.84 9.22
C CYS A 219 13.99 -2.15 8.50
N ALA A 220 13.83 -0.89 8.12
CA ALA A 220 14.88 -0.11 7.47
C ALA A 220 16.04 0.19 8.43
N LEU A 221 15.73 0.60 9.66
CA LEU A 221 16.72 0.83 10.71
C LEU A 221 17.53 -0.44 11.03
N ALA A 222 16.89 -1.60 11.09
CA ALA A 222 17.57 -2.87 11.33
C ALA A 222 18.52 -3.28 10.20
N ARG A 223 18.36 -2.74 8.98
CA ARG A 223 19.29 -2.93 7.85
C ARG A 223 20.40 -1.89 7.76
N GLY A 224 20.46 -0.93 8.71
CA GLY A 224 21.42 0.17 8.66
C GLY A 224 21.16 1.19 7.54
N THR A 225 19.95 1.21 6.97
CA THR A 225 19.59 2.16 5.92
C THR A 225 19.16 3.48 6.56
N PRO A 226 19.84 4.61 6.28
CA PRO A 226 19.43 5.92 6.78
C PRO A 226 18.02 6.29 6.30
N SER A 227 17.39 7.23 6.99
CA SER A 227 16.04 7.75 6.74
C SER A 227 15.96 8.50 5.40
N ALA A 228 15.99 7.77 4.27
CA ALA A 228 15.64 8.33 2.96
C ALA A 228 14.25 7.79 2.57
N GLY A 229 13.31 8.72 2.44
CA GLY A 229 11.93 8.42 2.13
C GLY A 229 11.76 7.70 0.80
N ARG A 230 11.56 6.41 0.88
CA ARG A 230 10.78 5.54 -0.02
C ARG A 230 10.60 4.21 0.71
N ALA A 231 9.40 3.93 1.19
CA ALA A 231 8.96 2.56 1.30
C ALA A 231 8.33 2.16 -0.01
#